data_9a7abfbb7a4554dd837a114cf594a853
#
_entry.id   9a7abfbb7a4554dd837a114cf594a853
#
_cell.length_a   1.000
_cell.length_b   1.000
_cell.length_c   1.000
_cell.angle_alpha   90.00
_cell.angle_beta   90.00
_cell.angle_gamma   90.00
#
_symmetry.space_group_name_H-M   'P 1'
#
loop_
_entity.id
_entity.type
_entity.pdbx_description
1 polymer ?
#
loop_
_entity_poly.entity_id
_entity_poly.type
_entity_poly.pdbx_seq_one_letter_code
_entity_poly.pdbx_strand_id
1 'polypeptide(L)'
;MKTLNRAMLIGNLAADPDVRQTQSGRTVANFAIATHRLLKPKEGENNTDYHRVVAWHKLGEICGEHLKKGSAIFVEGELRNRSYETKEGDKRYVTEIKADNINILTWKKAKNGQPEAELKPMINNEDAEEED
;
A
#
# COMPACT_ATOMS: atom_id res chain seq x y z
N MET A 1 18.37 7.19 21.48
CA MET A 1 17.08 6.56 21.80
C MET A 1 16.84 5.38 20.89
N LYS A 2 16.42 4.26 21.44
CA LYS A 2 16.08 3.08 20.65
C LYS A 2 14.57 3.06 20.41
N THR A 3 14.17 2.90 19.17
CA THR A 3 12.75 2.88 18.81
C THR A 3 12.46 1.73 17.87
N LEU A 4 11.20 1.36 17.77
CA LEU A 4 10.72 0.41 16.78
C LEU A 4 9.44 0.96 16.15
N ASN A 5 9.40 0.95 14.83
CA ASN A 5 8.22 1.41 14.08
C ASN A 5 8.04 0.48 12.89
N ARG A 6 7.05 -0.41 12.97
CA ARG A 6 6.84 -1.40 11.94
C ARG A 6 5.36 -1.73 11.82
N ALA A 7 4.88 -1.83 10.59
CA ALA A 7 3.51 -2.23 10.30
C ALA A 7 3.54 -3.32 9.24
N MET A 8 2.68 -4.33 9.41
CA MET A 8 2.54 -5.43 8.46
C MET A 8 1.06 -5.69 8.26
N LEU A 9 0.64 -5.76 7.02
CA LEU A 9 -0.77 -6.01 6.68
C LEU A 9 -0.87 -6.99 5.53
N ILE A 10 -1.92 -7.80 5.56
CA ILE A 10 -2.41 -8.51 4.38
C ILE A 10 -3.83 -8.05 4.18
N GLY A 11 -4.13 -7.60 2.98
CA GLY A 11 -5.48 -7.13 2.65
C GLY A 11 -5.63 -6.88 1.18
N ASN A 12 -6.76 -6.29 0.82
CA ASN A 12 -7.11 -6.05 -0.58
C ASN A 12 -7.15 -4.56 -0.88
N LEU A 13 -6.69 -4.19 -2.07
CA LEU A 13 -6.79 -2.79 -2.48
C LEU A 13 -8.25 -2.37 -2.60
N ALA A 14 -8.57 -1.24 -1.98
CA ALA A 14 -9.93 -0.68 -2.00
C ALA A 14 -10.25 0.00 -3.32
N ALA A 15 -9.22 0.43 -4.06
CA ALA A 15 -9.34 1.10 -5.36
C ALA A 15 -8.03 0.92 -6.11
N ASP A 16 -8.01 1.32 -7.39
CA ASP A 16 -6.78 1.30 -8.16
C ASP A 16 -5.76 2.25 -7.54
N PRO A 17 -4.44 1.92 -7.60
CA PRO A 17 -3.42 2.82 -7.10
C PRO A 17 -3.41 4.15 -7.86
N ASP A 18 -3.21 5.23 -7.11
CA ASP A 18 -3.00 6.56 -7.69
C ASP A 18 -1.50 6.76 -7.82
N VAL A 19 -1.00 6.72 -9.06
CA VAL A 19 0.43 6.81 -9.34
C VAL A 19 0.73 8.18 -9.92
N ARG A 20 1.67 8.88 -9.31
CA ARG A 20 2.07 10.23 -9.73
C ARG A 20 3.58 10.35 -9.74
N GLN A 21 4.06 11.38 -10.43
CA GLN A 21 5.45 11.78 -10.35
C GLN A 21 5.55 13.12 -9.66
N THR A 22 6.53 13.25 -8.76
CA THR A 22 6.82 14.53 -8.13
C THR A 22 7.51 15.46 -9.12
N GLN A 23 7.68 16.73 -8.74
CA GLN A 23 8.38 17.69 -9.58
C GLN A 23 9.81 17.28 -9.91
N SER A 24 10.44 16.54 -8.99
CA SER A 24 11.80 16.03 -9.20
C SER A 24 11.83 14.71 -10.00
N GLY A 25 10.67 14.23 -10.47
CA GLY A 25 10.61 13.03 -11.29
C GLY A 25 10.52 11.73 -10.52
N ARG A 26 10.32 11.78 -9.22
CA ARG A 26 10.17 10.57 -8.39
C ARG A 26 8.77 10.02 -8.49
N THR A 27 8.66 8.71 -8.66
CA THR A 27 7.36 8.04 -8.72
C THR A 27 6.84 7.77 -7.32
N VAL A 28 5.56 8.03 -7.11
CA VAL A 28 4.88 7.71 -5.85
C VAL A 28 3.52 7.08 -6.16
N ALA A 29 3.23 5.95 -5.54
CA ALA A 29 1.94 5.29 -5.62
C ALA A 29 1.25 5.39 -4.26
N ASN A 30 -0.01 5.80 -4.29
CA ASN A 30 -0.86 5.90 -3.10
C ASN A 30 -2.05 4.99 -3.28
N PHE A 31 -2.34 4.19 -2.27
CA PHE A 31 -3.52 3.32 -2.29
C PHE A 31 -3.96 2.99 -0.88
N ALA A 32 -5.17 2.46 -0.76
CA ALA A 32 -5.71 2.02 0.52
C ALA A 32 -5.89 0.51 0.50
N ILE A 33 -5.55 -0.13 1.62
CA ILE A 33 -5.75 -1.56 1.81
C ILE A 33 -6.89 -1.74 2.81
N ALA A 34 -7.82 -2.62 2.48
CA ALA A 34 -8.91 -2.98 3.36
C ALA A 34 -8.57 -4.24 4.14
N THR A 35 -8.75 -4.18 5.45
CA THR A 35 -8.65 -5.34 6.34
C THR A 35 -9.95 -5.49 7.09
N HIS A 36 -10.33 -6.73 7.37
CA HIS A 36 -11.58 -7.00 8.08
C HIS A 36 -11.29 -7.39 9.52
N ARG A 37 -12.11 -6.89 10.43
CA ARG A 37 -12.01 -7.26 11.83
C ARG A 37 -12.48 -8.70 12.01
N LEU A 38 -11.82 -9.44 12.90
CA LEU A 38 -12.13 -10.85 13.12
C LEU A 38 -13.45 -11.06 13.87
N LEU A 39 -13.84 -10.10 14.70
CA LEU A 39 -15.09 -10.18 15.45
C LEU A 39 -16.23 -9.69 14.59
N LYS A 40 -17.40 -10.36 14.69
CA LYS A 40 -18.59 -9.92 13.97
C LYS A 40 -18.98 -8.52 14.43
N PRO A 41 -19.26 -7.61 13.50
CA PRO A 41 -19.73 -6.29 13.88
C PRO A 41 -21.13 -6.38 14.47
N LYS A 42 -21.47 -5.42 15.33
CA LYS A 42 -22.85 -5.26 15.74
C LYS A 42 -23.66 -4.78 14.55
N GLU A 43 -24.95 -5.02 14.59
CA GLU A 43 -25.85 -4.57 13.53
C GLU A 43 -25.63 -3.09 13.22
N GLY A 44 -25.40 -2.79 11.95
CA GLY A 44 -25.14 -1.42 11.49
C GLY A 44 -23.70 -0.96 11.61
N GLU A 45 -22.79 -1.75 12.19
CA GLU A 45 -21.38 -1.40 12.28
C GLU A 45 -20.59 -1.96 11.11
N ASN A 46 -19.62 -1.17 10.64
CA ASN A 46 -18.67 -1.59 9.61
C ASN A 46 -17.52 -2.33 10.27
N ASN A 47 -17.16 -3.50 9.75
CA ASN A 47 -16.04 -4.29 10.25
C ASN A 47 -14.79 -4.17 9.38
N THR A 48 -14.74 -3.19 8.50
CA THR A 48 -13.60 -3.00 7.59
C THR A 48 -12.84 -1.73 7.99
N ASP A 49 -11.53 -1.87 8.08
CA ASP A 49 -10.62 -0.75 8.27
C ASP A 49 -9.85 -0.52 6.99
N TYR A 50 -9.60 0.74 6.65
CA TYR A 50 -8.83 1.13 5.47
C TYR A 50 -7.53 1.77 5.91
N HIS A 51 -6.42 1.28 5.34
CA HIS A 51 -5.08 1.73 5.70
C HIS A 51 -4.42 2.36 4.49
N ARG A 52 -3.92 3.58 4.65
CA ARG A 52 -3.21 4.26 3.56
C ARG A 52 -1.80 3.74 3.44
N VAL A 53 -1.38 3.48 2.19
CA VAL A 53 -0.04 2.99 1.87
C VAL A 53 0.56 3.90 0.81
N VAL A 54 1.83 4.22 0.99
CA VAL A 54 2.61 5.01 0.05
C VAL A 54 3.81 4.18 -0.37
N ALA A 55 4.03 4.04 -1.67
CA ALA A 55 5.17 3.32 -2.21
C ALA A 55 5.94 4.24 -3.15
N TRP A 56 7.26 4.33 -2.96
CA TRP A 56 8.12 5.25 -3.70
C TRP A 56 9.00 4.52 -4.70
N HIS A 57 9.42 5.23 -5.74
CA HIS A 57 10.41 4.79 -6.72
C HIS A 57 9.97 3.51 -7.45
N LYS A 58 10.86 2.56 -7.59
CA LYS A 58 10.58 1.31 -8.29
C LYS A 58 9.40 0.55 -7.68
N LEU A 59 9.30 0.55 -6.37
CA LEU A 59 8.18 -0.10 -5.69
C LEU A 59 6.85 0.55 -6.09
N GLY A 60 6.83 1.88 -6.19
CA GLY A 60 5.65 2.61 -6.68
C GLY A 60 5.31 2.28 -8.12
N GLU A 61 6.30 2.18 -8.98
CA GLU A 61 6.10 1.81 -10.38
C GLU A 61 5.49 0.40 -10.50
N ILE A 62 6.01 -0.53 -9.72
CA ILE A 62 5.51 -1.91 -9.73
C ILE A 62 4.06 -1.97 -9.25
N CYS A 63 3.73 -1.19 -8.22
CA CYS A 63 2.36 -1.10 -7.75
C CYS A 63 1.43 -0.60 -8.86
N GLY A 64 1.86 0.44 -9.59
CA GLY A 64 1.07 0.98 -10.69
C GLY A 64 0.86 -0.01 -11.83
N GLU A 65 1.86 -0.83 -12.12
CA GLU A 65 1.79 -1.79 -13.21
C GLU A 65 0.97 -3.03 -12.87
N HIS A 66 1.03 -3.50 -11.63
CA HIS A 66 0.52 -4.83 -11.28
C HIS A 66 -0.67 -4.83 -10.34
N LEU A 67 -0.93 -3.75 -9.63
CA LEU A 67 -2.03 -3.69 -8.67
C LEU A 67 -3.25 -3.01 -9.25
N LYS A 68 -4.41 -3.47 -8.82
CA LYS A 68 -5.69 -2.86 -9.16
C LYS A 68 -6.66 -3.08 -8.00
N LYS A 69 -7.80 -2.44 -8.06
CA LYS A 69 -8.87 -2.65 -7.09
C LYS A 69 -9.13 -4.15 -6.91
N GLY A 70 -9.12 -4.59 -5.67
CA GLY A 70 -9.36 -5.98 -5.30
C GLY A 70 -8.10 -6.85 -5.21
N SER A 71 -6.95 -6.37 -5.68
CA SER A 71 -5.70 -7.13 -5.55
C SER A 71 -5.40 -7.40 -4.08
N ALA A 72 -4.96 -8.62 -3.78
CA ALA A 72 -4.52 -8.98 -2.43
C ALA A 72 -3.00 -8.85 -2.34
N ILE A 73 -2.54 -8.18 -1.28
CA ILE A 73 -1.11 -7.97 -1.08
C ILE A 73 -0.74 -8.13 0.39
N PHE A 74 0.51 -8.49 0.62
CA PHE A 74 1.21 -8.29 1.88
C PHE A 74 2.03 -7.02 1.77
N VAL A 75 1.93 -6.14 2.73
CA VAL A 75 2.74 -4.93 2.78
C VAL A 75 3.41 -4.81 4.14
N GLU A 76 4.65 -4.37 4.12
CA GLU A 76 5.42 -4.12 5.32
C GLU A 76 6.13 -2.78 5.17
N GLY A 77 6.16 -2.01 6.24
CA GLY A 77 6.83 -0.72 6.25
C GLY A 77 6.75 -0.07 7.61
N GLU A 78 6.90 1.23 7.62
CA GLU A 78 6.80 2.01 8.86
C GLU A 78 5.64 2.97 8.81
N LEU A 79 5.08 3.26 9.97
CA LEU A 79 4.03 4.26 10.10
C LEU A 79 4.64 5.64 9.97
N ARG A 80 4.00 6.49 9.19
CA ARG A 80 4.38 7.89 9.02
C ARG A 80 3.17 8.78 9.25
N ASN A 81 3.37 9.83 10.01
CA ASN A 81 2.35 10.83 10.23
C ASN A 81 2.72 12.08 9.47
N ARG A 82 1.73 12.70 8.83
CA ARG A 82 1.91 13.99 8.20
C ARG A 82 0.66 14.85 8.40
N SER A 83 0.80 16.14 8.20
CA SER A 83 -0.33 17.04 8.26
C SER A 83 -0.44 17.84 6.97
N TYR A 84 -1.64 18.27 6.67
CA TYR A 84 -1.91 19.15 5.53
C TYR A 84 -3.04 20.09 5.88
N GLU A 85 -3.12 21.19 5.15
CA GLU A 85 -4.20 22.15 5.32
C GLU A 85 -5.24 21.98 4.23
N THR A 86 -6.51 22.07 4.61
CA THR A 86 -7.60 22.08 3.65
C THR A 86 -7.73 23.46 3.04
N LYS A 87 -8.53 23.59 1.98
CA LYS A 87 -8.81 24.88 1.36
C LYS A 87 -9.48 25.88 2.33
N GLU A 88 -10.12 25.37 3.37
CA GLU A 88 -10.81 26.17 4.38
C GLU A 88 -9.88 26.58 5.52
N GLY A 89 -8.61 26.16 5.46
CA GLY A 89 -7.63 26.50 6.49
C GLY A 89 -7.57 25.54 7.65
N ASP A 90 -8.33 24.47 7.63
CA ASP A 90 -8.31 23.46 8.68
C ASP A 90 -7.08 22.55 8.53
N LYS A 91 -6.43 22.27 9.65
CA LYS A 91 -5.31 21.34 9.66
C LYS A 91 -5.81 19.92 9.83
N ARG A 92 -5.37 19.04 8.95
CA ARG A 92 -5.72 17.62 8.99
C ARG A 92 -4.47 16.77 9.19
N TYR A 93 -4.65 15.65 9.85
CA TYR A 93 -3.57 14.69 10.12
C TYR A 93 -3.90 13.37 9.46
N VAL A 94 -2.88 12.73 8.91
CA VAL A 94 -3.03 11.42 8.30
C VAL A 94 -1.88 10.53 8.74
N THR A 95 -2.21 9.27 9.01
CA THR A 95 -1.23 8.24 9.28
C THR A 95 -1.23 7.29 8.09
N GLU A 96 -0.05 7.01 7.57
CA GLU A 96 0.09 6.13 6.43
C GLU A 96 1.27 5.19 6.63
N ILE A 97 1.31 4.12 5.85
CA ILE A 97 2.42 3.17 5.89
C ILE A 97 3.31 3.50 4.70
N LYS A 98 4.57 3.85 4.98
CA LYS A 98 5.58 3.97 3.94
C LYS A 98 6.08 2.56 3.67
N ALA A 99 5.73 2.01 2.51
CA ALA A 99 6.04 0.62 2.19
C ALA A 99 7.53 0.42 1.93
N ASP A 100 8.09 -0.60 2.55
CA ASP A 100 9.45 -1.07 2.30
C ASP A 100 9.43 -2.35 1.49
N ASN A 101 8.35 -3.12 1.63
CA ASN A 101 8.26 -4.47 1.08
C ASN A 101 6.82 -4.76 0.72
N ILE A 102 6.59 -5.20 -0.51
CA ILE A 102 5.26 -5.58 -0.98
C ILE A 102 5.36 -6.92 -1.68
N ASN A 103 4.49 -7.85 -1.29
CA ASN A 103 4.36 -9.14 -1.95
C ASN A 103 2.95 -9.26 -2.50
N ILE A 104 2.84 -9.41 -3.81
CA ILE A 104 1.54 -9.49 -4.48
C ILE A 104 1.05 -10.93 -4.37
N LEU A 105 -0.14 -11.11 -3.79
CA LEU A 105 -0.71 -12.43 -3.52
C LEU A 105 -1.69 -12.88 -4.59
N THR A 106 -2.25 -11.93 -5.37
CA THR A 106 -3.18 -12.26 -6.46
C THR A 106 -2.59 -11.83 -7.80
N TRP A 107 -2.04 -12.77 -8.53
CA TRP A 107 -1.56 -12.55 -9.88
C TRP A 107 -2.56 -13.11 -10.88
N LYS A 108 -2.53 -12.59 -12.11
CA LYS A 108 -3.31 -13.18 -13.20
C LYS A 108 -2.84 -14.62 -13.42
N LYS A 109 -3.79 -15.51 -13.68
CA LYS A 109 -3.42 -16.87 -14.04
C LYS A 109 -2.72 -16.90 -15.39
N ALA A 110 -1.66 -17.68 -15.49
CA ALA A 110 -1.00 -17.90 -16.77
C ALA A 110 -1.94 -18.66 -17.71
N LYS A 111 -1.63 -18.61 -19.02
CA LYS A 111 -2.46 -19.26 -20.05
C LYS A 111 -2.67 -20.76 -19.80
N ASN A 112 -1.76 -21.41 -19.08
CA ASN A 112 -1.86 -22.83 -18.74
C ASN A 112 -2.62 -23.08 -17.42
N GLY A 113 -3.21 -22.04 -16.85
CA GLY A 113 -3.97 -22.15 -15.61
C GLY A 113 -3.16 -22.00 -14.33
N GLN A 114 -1.85 -21.82 -14.42
CA GLN A 114 -1.02 -21.61 -13.24
C GLN A 114 -1.02 -20.15 -12.81
N PRO A 115 -1.02 -19.88 -11.50
CA PRO A 115 -0.95 -18.50 -11.02
C PRO A 115 0.41 -17.88 -11.33
N GLU A 116 0.41 -16.68 -11.89
CA GLU A 116 1.66 -15.97 -12.14
C GLU A 116 2.43 -15.64 -10.86
N ALA A 117 1.74 -15.61 -9.72
CA ALA A 117 2.37 -15.33 -8.43
C ALA A 117 3.51 -16.30 -8.11
N GLU A 118 3.43 -17.53 -8.59
CA GLU A 118 4.49 -18.52 -8.38
C GLU A 118 5.75 -18.20 -9.15
N LEU A 119 5.64 -17.33 -10.16
CA LEU A 119 6.74 -16.98 -11.05
C LEU A 119 7.34 -15.61 -10.71
N LYS A 120 6.75 -14.89 -9.75
CA LYS A 120 7.16 -13.53 -9.41
C LYS A 120 7.92 -13.49 -8.10
N PRO A 121 9.06 -12.80 -8.06
CA PRO A 121 9.79 -12.66 -6.82
C PRO A 121 9.13 -11.65 -5.90
N MET A 122 9.48 -11.73 -4.61
CA MET A 122 9.15 -10.69 -3.67
C MET A 122 9.94 -9.43 -4.03
N ILE A 123 9.30 -8.27 -3.90
CA ILE A 123 9.89 -7.00 -4.27
C ILE A 123 10.13 -6.17 -3.03
N ASN A 124 11.38 -5.76 -2.84
CA ASN A 124 11.81 -4.95 -1.70
C ASN A 124 12.18 -3.55 -2.14
N ASN A 125 12.02 -2.61 -1.24
CA ASN A 125 12.46 -1.25 -1.46
C ASN A 125 13.99 -1.13 -1.55
N GLU A 126 14.71 -2.15 -1.13
CA GLU A 126 16.16 -2.22 -1.28
C GLU A 126 16.60 -2.25 -2.74
N ASP A 127 15.71 -2.72 -3.63
CA ASP A 127 15.97 -2.77 -5.07
C ASP A 127 15.69 -1.44 -5.76
N ALA A 128 15.27 -0.42 -5.02
CA ALA A 128 14.94 0.90 -5.54
C ALA A 128 15.75 1.97 -4.82
N GLU A 129 15.93 3.13 -5.47
CA GLU A 129 16.57 4.26 -4.80
C GLU A 129 15.69 4.74 -3.66
N GLU A 130 16.30 4.92 -2.49
CA GLU A 130 15.58 5.43 -1.35
C GLU A 130 15.31 6.92 -1.47
N GLU A 131 14.16 7.32 -0.97
CA GLU A 131 13.81 8.69 -0.85
C GLU A 131 14.11 9.21 0.54
N ASP A 132 14.78 10.31 0.61
CA ASP A 132 15.07 10.98 1.90
C ASP A 132 14.04 12.05 2.24
#